data_ad508848fa748bdef414e4d7050711c3
#
_entry.id   ad508848fa748bdef414e4d7050711c3
#
_cell.length_a   1.000
_cell.length_b   1.000
_cell.length_c   1.000
_cell.angle_alpha   90.00
_cell.angle_beta   90.00
_cell.angle_gamma   90.00
#
_symmetry.space_group_name_H-M   'P 1'
#
loop_
_entity.id
_entity.type
_entity.pdbx_description
1 polymer ?
#
loop_
_entity_poly.entity_id
_entity_poly.type
_entity_poly.pdbx_seq_one_letter_code
_entity_poly.pdbx_strand_id
1 'polypeptide(L)'
;MKLLRLEFFKCRRRKIALVCAAVLAAELLWFGAYLARQDAGDLAQGWMLLFYNLALIDAIFLPLSVAVIASRNCELEHKGTTLKLLETLATPGRLYGAKLVWGALVLAALLAVRSAAFAAMGAAAHFPGQIPWGRFALFTAISWAVSMMAFALQQGLSLRFANQAASLVCGISGSFLGTLSMLFPDW
;
A
#
# COMPACT_ATOMS: atom_id res chain seq x y z
N MET A 1 -10.00 -20.00 10.93
CA MET A 1 -9.58 -19.10 12.03
C MET A 1 -8.17 -19.35 12.54
N LYS A 2 -7.70 -20.59 12.72
CA LYS A 2 -6.33 -20.88 13.24
C LYS A 2 -5.21 -20.36 12.32
N LEU A 3 -5.33 -20.51 10.99
CA LEU A 3 -4.33 -20.06 10.01
C LEU A 3 -4.17 -18.52 10.00
N LEU A 4 -5.27 -17.77 10.04
CA LEU A 4 -5.21 -16.31 10.07
C LEU A 4 -4.50 -15.80 11.34
N ARG A 5 -4.82 -16.38 12.50
CA ARG A 5 -4.16 -16.06 13.78
C ARG A 5 -2.66 -16.34 13.72
N LEU A 6 -2.26 -17.40 13.04
CA LEU A 6 -0.87 -17.76 12.81
C LEU A 6 -0.16 -16.73 11.92
N GLU A 7 -0.80 -16.23 10.87
CA GLU A 7 -0.26 -15.16 10.03
C GLU A 7 -0.05 -13.87 10.83
N PHE A 8 -1.01 -13.45 11.65
CA PHE A 8 -0.85 -12.30 12.55
C PHE A 8 0.32 -12.44 13.49
N PHE A 9 0.51 -13.63 14.08
CA PHE A 9 1.61 -13.90 15.00
C PHE A 9 2.98 -13.88 14.31
N LYS A 10 3.07 -14.47 13.10
CA LYS A 10 4.28 -14.45 12.28
C LYS A 10 4.68 -13.02 11.90
N CYS A 11 3.72 -12.20 11.53
CA CYS A 11 3.96 -10.85 11.01
C CYS A 11 4.33 -9.83 12.10
N ARG A 12 3.92 -10.07 13.35
CA ARG A 12 4.30 -9.23 14.51
C ARG A 12 5.83 -9.08 14.66
N ARG A 13 6.60 -10.12 14.32
CA ARG A 13 8.07 -10.11 14.43
C ARG A 13 8.78 -9.46 13.24
N ARG A 14 8.08 -9.11 12.16
CA ARG A 14 8.68 -8.68 10.88
C ARG A 14 8.81 -7.19 10.67
N LYS A 15 8.49 -6.40 11.68
CA LYS A 15 8.58 -4.94 11.61
C LYS A 15 7.80 -4.35 10.40
N ILE A 16 6.73 -5.02 9.93
CA ILE A 16 5.89 -4.54 8.81
C ILE A 16 5.29 -3.19 9.15
N ALA A 17 4.86 -3.00 10.38
CA ALA A 17 4.38 -1.70 10.86
C ALA A 17 5.43 -0.59 10.71
N LEU A 18 6.72 -0.91 10.92
CA LEU A 18 7.81 0.06 10.73
C LEU A 18 7.97 0.42 9.25
N VAL A 19 7.85 -0.55 8.35
CA VAL A 19 7.89 -0.29 6.90
C VAL A 19 6.71 0.56 6.47
N CYS A 20 5.50 0.20 6.91
CA CYS A 20 4.29 1.00 6.64
C CYS A 20 4.43 2.43 7.18
N ALA A 21 4.97 2.60 8.38
CA ALA A 21 5.22 3.92 8.97
C ALA A 21 6.27 4.72 8.17
N ALA A 22 7.33 4.06 7.69
CA ALA A 22 8.35 4.71 6.87
C ALA A 22 7.79 5.18 5.52
N VAL A 23 6.96 4.35 4.87
CA VAL A 23 6.29 4.74 3.62
C VAL A 23 5.35 5.92 3.87
N LEU A 24 4.50 5.84 4.89
CA LEU A 24 3.60 6.93 5.26
C LEU A 24 4.37 8.22 5.57
N ALA A 25 5.48 8.13 6.29
CA ALA A 25 6.32 9.30 6.57
C ALA A 25 6.89 9.90 5.28
N ALA A 26 7.33 9.08 4.32
CA ALA A 26 7.81 9.55 3.03
C ALA A 26 6.70 10.25 2.22
N GLU A 27 5.48 9.70 2.20
CA GLU A 27 4.33 10.32 1.55
C GLU A 27 3.97 11.67 2.18
N LEU A 28 3.95 11.74 3.52
CA LEU A 28 3.65 12.98 4.24
C LEU A 28 4.74 14.05 4.05
N LEU A 29 6.02 13.63 4.04
CA LEU A 29 7.14 14.53 3.74
C LEU A 29 7.07 15.05 2.30
N TRP A 30 6.75 14.19 1.34
CA TRP A 30 6.53 14.60 -0.05
C TRP A 30 5.44 15.66 -0.15
N PHE A 31 4.28 15.39 0.43
CA PHE A 31 3.17 16.34 0.40
C PHE A 31 3.47 17.62 1.17
N GLY A 32 4.14 17.54 2.32
CA GLY A 32 4.58 18.70 3.08
C GLY A 32 5.56 19.59 2.31
N ALA A 33 6.54 18.97 1.61
CA ALA A 33 7.46 19.68 0.75
C ALA A 33 6.78 20.30 -0.47
N TYR A 34 5.74 19.65 -0.98
CA TYR A 34 4.90 20.20 -2.03
C TYR A 34 4.13 21.44 -1.53
N LEU A 35 3.45 21.34 -0.39
CA LEU A 35 2.72 22.47 0.21
C LEU A 35 3.60 23.69 0.49
N ALA A 36 4.84 23.44 0.95
CA ALA A 36 5.79 24.51 1.24
C ALA A 36 6.23 25.34 0.01
N ARG A 37 5.94 24.85 -1.19
CA ARG A 37 6.28 25.51 -2.46
C ARG A 37 5.08 26.16 -3.14
N GLN A 38 3.88 26.00 -2.56
CA GLN A 38 2.65 26.53 -3.17
C GLN A 38 2.42 27.98 -2.74
N ASP A 39 1.95 28.78 -3.69
CA ASP A 39 1.52 30.14 -3.43
C ASP A 39 0.11 30.20 -2.79
N ALA A 40 -0.25 31.35 -2.22
CA ALA A 40 -1.55 31.52 -1.55
C ALA A 40 -2.74 31.25 -2.49
N GLY A 41 -2.58 31.50 -3.81
CA GLY A 41 -3.59 31.21 -4.82
C GLY A 41 -3.83 29.71 -5.03
N ASP A 42 -2.77 28.91 -5.01
CA ASP A 42 -2.85 27.46 -5.15
C ASP A 42 -3.40 26.82 -3.88
N LEU A 43 -3.01 27.32 -2.71
CA LEU A 43 -3.55 26.88 -1.42
C LEU A 43 -5.06 27.15 -1.29
N ALA A 44 -5.60 28.13 -2.00
CA ALA A 44 -7.03 28.39 -2.04
C ALA A 44 -7.85 27.25 -2.70
N GLN A 45 -7.22 26.39 -3.51
CA GLN A 45 -7.84 25.17 -4.04
C GLN A 45 -8.08 24.11 -2.93
N GLY A 46 -7.36 24.19 -1.82
CA GLY A 46 -7.57 23.44 -0.60
C GLY A 46 -7.61 21.92 -0.81
N TRP A 47 -8.73 21.30 -0.45
CA TRP A 47 -8.91 19.86 -0.51
C TRP A 47 -8.75 19.26 -1.92
N MET A 48 -9.02 20.03 -2.97
CA MET A 48 -8.86 19.56 -4.35
C MET A 48 -7.39 19.34 -4.69
N LEU A 49 -6.54 20.29 -4.31
CA LEU A 49 -5.08 20.19 -4.45
C LEU A 49 -4.53 18.93 -3.77
N LEU A 50 -5.04 18.62 -2.57
CA LEU A 50 -4.66 17.42 -1.82
C LEU A 50 -5.01 16.14 -2.59
N PHE A 51 -6.23 16.03 -3.13
CA PHE A 51 -6.64 14.83 -3.87
C PHE A 51 -5.86 14.64 -5.17
N TYR A 52 -5.52 15.71 -5.89
CA TYR A 52 -4.64 15.61 -7.05
C TYR A 52 -3.25 15.06 -6.68
N ASN A 53 -2.67 15.56 -5.59
CA ASN A 53 -1.39 15.04 -5.10
C ASN A 53 -1.49 13.60 -4.59
N LEU A 54 -2.59 13.23 -3.91
CA LEU A 54 -2.82 11.86 -3.49
C LEU A 54 -2.82 10.89 -4.68
N ALA A 55 -3.41 11.26 -5.81
CA ALA A 55 -3.40 10.42 -7.01
C ALA A 55 -1.97 10.17 -7.53
N LEU A 56 -1.12 11.20 -7.55
CA LEU A 56 0.29 11.09 -7.93
C LEU A 56 1.10 10.24 -6.93
N ILE A 57 0.87 10.46 -5.65
CA ILE A 57 1.50 9.68 -4.57
C ILE A 57 1.10 8.21 -4.67
N ASP A 58 -0.18 7.92 -4.95
CA ASP A 58 -0.69 6.56 -5.14
C ASP A 58 -0.02 5.86 -6.32
N ALA A 59 0.18 6.53 -7.42
CA ALA A 59 0.83 5.95 -8.59
C ALA A 59 2.25 5.40 -8.28
N ILE A 60 2.96 6.04 -7.35
CA ILE A 60 4.35 5.68 -7.00
C ILE A 60 4.38 4.78 -5.76
N PHE A 61 3.75 5.21 -4.67
CA PHE A 61 3.93 4.58 -3.35
C PHE A 61 3.04 3.36 -3.12
N LEU A 62 1.84 3.29 -3.74
CA LEU A 62 0.97 2.14 -3.53
C LEU A 62 1.55 0.83 -4.09
N PRO A 63 1.99 0.75 -5.36
CA PRO A 63 2.56 -0.49 -5.88
C PRO A 63 3.82 -0.91 -5.12
N LEU A 64 4.65 0.05 -4.70
CA LEU A 64 5.83 -0.21 -3.88
C LEU A 64 5.43 -0.79 -2.51
N SER A 65 4.46 -0.19 -1.85
CA SER A 65 3.95 -0.66 -0.56
C SER A 65 3.40 -2.07 -0.65
N VAL A 66 2.59 -2.33 -1.68
CA VAL A 66 2.01 -3.64 -1.97
C VAL A 66 3.10 -4.68 -2.19
N ALA A 67 4.13 -4.38 -3.00
CA ALA A 67 5.23 -5.27 -3.29
C ALA A 67 6.02 -5.62 -2.01
N VAL A 68 6.31 -4.63 -1.18
CA VAL A 68 7.04 -4.85 0.08
C VAL A 68 6.20 -5.66 1.07
N ILE A 69 4.91 -5.36 1.23
CA ILE A 69 4.03 -6.10 2.14
C ILE A 69 3.88 -7.56 1.66
N ALA A 70 3.65 -7.80 0.36
CA ALA A 70 3.52 -9.13 -0.21
C ALA A 70 4.82 -9.94 -0.06
N SER A 71 5.96 -9.36 -0.38
CA SER A 71 7.28 -9.99 -0.23
C SER A 71 7.55 -10.37 1.23
N ARG A 72 7.33 -9.46 2.17
CA ARG A 72 7.49 -9.72 3.61
C ARG A 72 6.52 -10.76 4.13
N ASN A 73 5.32 -10.84 3.58
CA ASN A 73 4.32 -11.84 3.95
C ASN A 73 4.73 -13.27 3.53
N CYS A 74 5.50 -13.42 2.46
CA CYS A 74 5.92 -14.72 1.91
C CYS A 74 7.34 -15.15 2.35
N GLU A 75 8.14 -14.24 2.89
CA GLU A 75 9.57 -14.47 3.21
C GLU A 75 9.85 -15.69 4.10
N LEU A 76 9.00 -15.94 5.13
CA LEU A 76 9.24 -17.06 6.06
C LEU A 76 9.06 -18.43 5.42
N GLU A 77 8.26 -18.50 4.39
CA GLU A 77 7.93 -19.77 3.76
C GLU A 77 9.06 -20.27 2.87
N HIS A 78 9.85 -19.33 2.35
CA HIS A 78 11.07 -19.67 1.62
C HIS A 78 12.27 -19.93 2.53
N LYS A 79 12.23 -19.49 3.80
CA LYS A 79 13.30 -19.77 4.77
C LYS A 79 13.03 -21.10 5.47
N GLY A 80 13.92 -22.06 5.30
CA GLY A 80 13.95 -23.29 6.09
C GLY A 80 12.95 -24.38 5.68
N THR A 81 12.61 -24.52 4.38
CA THR A 81 11.69 -25.57 3.87
C THR A 81 10.29 -25.58 4.51
N THR A 82 9.90 -24.49 5.16
CA THR A 82 8.60 -24.37 5.84
C THR A 82 7.42 -24.44 4.87
N LEU A 83 7.63 -24.09 3.59
CA LEU A 83 6.60 -24.22 2.56
C LEU A 83 6.15 -25.69 2.42
N LYS A 84 7.10 -26.62 2.30
CA LYS A 84 6.81 -28.06 2.19
C LYS A 84 6.08 -28.60 3.42
N LEU A 85 6.45 -28.12 4.61
CA LEU A 85 5.78 -28.50 5.86
C LEU A 85 4.35 -27.95 5.94
N LEU A 86 4.13 -26.72 5.45
CA LEU A 86 2.80 -26.11 5.43
C LEU A 86 1.87 -26.78 4.42
N GLU A 87 2.38 -27.24 3.29
CA GLU A 87 1.62 -27.99 2.29
C GLU A 87 1.12 -29.34 2.82
N THR A 88 1.81 -29.95 3.79
CA THR A 88 1.33 -31.18 4.45
C THR A 88 0.22 -30.90 5.47
N LEU A 89 0.14 -29.67 5.99
CA LEU A 89 -0.81 -29.28 7.05
C LEU A 89 -2.05 -28.55 6.51
N ALA A 90 -1.93 -27.90 5.36
CA ALA A 90 -3.03 -27.15 4.76
C ALA A 90 -2.91 -27.11 3.22
N THR A 91 -4.05 -27.13 2.54
CA THR A 91 -4.06 -26.99 1.08
C THR A 91 -3.48 -25.64 0.64
N PRO A 92 -2.72 -25.58 -0.48
CA PRO A 92 -2.10 -24.33 -0.97
C PRO A 92 -3.11 -23.17 -1.10
N GLY A 93 -4.35 -23.45 -1.54
CA GLY A 93 -5.38 -22.44 -1.66
C GLY A 93 -5.82 -21.84 -0.32
N ARG A 94 -5.88 -22.64 0.75
CA ARG A 94 -6.20 -22.14 2.10
C ARG A 94 -5.07 -21.27 2.66
N LEU A 95 -3.83 -21.64 2.40
CA LEU A 95 -2.67 -20.85 2.79
C LEU A 95 -2.65 -19.52 2.07
N TYR A 96 -2.83 -19.55 0.75
CA TYR A 96 -2.91 -18.35 -0.08
C TYR A 96 -4.05 -17.43 0.37
N GLY A 97 -5.25 -17.97 0.58
CA GLY A 97 -6.41 -17.21 1.04
C GLY A 97 -6.20 -16.57 2.41
N ALA A 98 -5.60 -17.29 3.38
CA ALA A 98 -5.31 -16.72 4.70
C ALA A 98 -4.33 -15.52 4.62
N LYS A 99 -3.32 -15.61 3.75
CA LYS A 99 -2.38 -14.52 3.48
C LYS A 99 -3.04 -13.34 2.77
N LEU A 100 -3.94 -13.63 1.84
CA LEU A 100 -4.68 -12.60 1.13
C LEU A 100 -5.58 -11.79 2.08
N VAL A 101 -6.31 -12.47 2.97
CA VAL A 101 -7.13 -11.83 4.00
C VAL A 101 -6.28 -11.00 4.96
N TRP A 102 -5.14 -11.53 5.37
CA TRP A 102 -4.21 -10.78 6.22
C TRP A 102 -3.71 -9.51 5.51
N GLY A 103 -3.28 -9.62 4.25
CA GLY A 103 -2.84 -8.49 3.44
C GLY A 103 -3.94 -7.45 3.25
N ALA A 104 -5.18 -7.90 3.03
CA ALA A 104 -6.35 -7.02 2.92
C ALA A 104 -6.54 -6.17 4.17
N LEU A 105 -6.41 -6.77 5.35
CA LEU A 105 -6.55 -6.06 6.63
C LEU A 105 -5.41 -5.07 6.87
N VAL A 106 -4.18 -5.45 6.54
CA VAL A 106 -3.01 -4.56 6.69
C VAL A 106 -3.10 -3.39 5.73
N LEU A 107 -3.46 -3.62 4.47
CA LEU A 107 -3.65 -2.55 3.48
C LEU A 107 -4.82 -1.63 3.86
N ALA A 108 -5.94 -2.18 4.34
CA ALA A 108 -7.05 -1.36 4.82
C ALA A 108 -6.63 -0.46 6.00
N ALA A 109 -5.91 -1.03 6.98
CA ALA A 109 -5.41 -0.26 8.12
C ALA A 109 -4.41 0.83 7.69
N LEU A 110 -3.47 0.50 6.78
CA LEU A 110 -2.50 1.46 6.25
C LEU A 110 -3.20 2.64 5.55
N LEU A 111 -4.14 2.34 4.64
CA LEU A 111 -4.86 3.36 3.88
C LEU A 111 -5.79 4.20 4.76
N ALA A 112 -6.41 3.61 5.79
CA ALA A 112 -7.22 4.35 6.75
C ALA A 112 -6.37 5.33 7.58
N VAL A 113 -5.23 4.88 8.12
CA VAL A 113 -4.29 5.74 8.86
C VAL A 113 -3.75 6.84 7.96
N ARG A 114 -3.41 6.51 6.73
CA ARG A 114 -2.97 7.45 5.71
C ARG A 114 -4.01 8.54 5.44
N SER A 115 -5.25 8.16 5.18
CA SER A 115 -6.33 9.11 4.93
C SER A 115 -6.56 10.06 6.11
N ALA A 116 -6.50 9.54 7.34
CA ALA A 116 -6.58 10.36 8.54
C ALA A 116 -5.38 11.33 8.66
N ALA A 117 -4.16 10.89 8.34
CA ALA A 117 -2.97 11.72 8.37
C ALA A 117 -3.03 12.85 7.34
N PHE A 118 -3.44 12.56 6.10
CA PHE A 118 -3.61 13.59 5.07
C PHE A 118 -4.75 14.56 5.38
N ALA A 119 -5.86 14.08 5.96
CA ALA A 119 -6.93 14.96 6.44
C ALA A 119 -6.43 15.90 7.55
N ALA A 120 -5.62 15.39 8.48
CA ALA A 120 -4.99 16.20 9.52
C ALA A 120 -4.02 17.23 8.95
N MET A 121 -3.22 16.88 7.93
CA MET A 121 -2.33 17.83 7.25
C MET A 121 -3.09 18.93 6.54
N GLY A 122 -4.18 18.62 5.81
CA GLY A 122 -5.03 19.63 5.17
C GLY A 122 -5.69 20.55 6.19
N ALA A 123 -6.13 20.03 7.33
CA ALA A 123 -6.67 20.84 8.42
C ALA A 123 -5.58 21.75 9.04
N ALA A 124 -4.36 21.24 9.25
CA ALA A 124 -3.23 22.03 9.76
C ALA A 124 -2.78 23.12 8.77
N ALA A 125 -2.92 22.86 7.46
CA ALA A 125 -2.67 23.84 6.40
C ALA A 125 -3.83 24.86 6.23
N HIS A 126 -4.85 24.82 7.09
CA HIS A 126 -6.02 25.70 7.06
C HIS A 126 -6.77 25.71 5.72
N PHE A 127 -6.90 24.54 5.09
CA PHE A 127 -7.64 24.42 3.83
C PHE A 127 -9.09 24.91 3.98
N PRO A 128 -9.62 25.66 3.00
CA PRO A 128 -10.96 26.21 3.07
C PRO A 128 -12.03 25.11 3.07
N GLY A 129 -13.09 25.35 3.84
CA GLY A 129 -14.24 24.43 3.94
C GLY A 129 -14.06 23.31 4.94
N GLN A 130 -15.08 22.45 5.01
CA GLN A 130 -15.07 21.29 5.90
C GLN A 130 -14.29 20.13 5.28
N ILE A 131 -13.73 19.26 6.14
CA ILE A 131 -13.02 18.05 5.70
C ILE A 131 -14.00 17.16 4.90
N PRO A 132 -13.71 16.84 3.65
CA PRO A 132 -14.62 16.07 2.79
C PRO A 132 -14.50 14.56 3.06
N TRP A 133 -14.94 14.10 4.24
CA TRP A 133 -14.83 12.71 4.67
C TRP A 133 -15.38 11.69 3.67
N GLY A 134 -16.48 12.05 2.98
CA GLY A 134 -17.05 11.18 1.94
C GLY A 134 -16.09 10.94 0.77
N ARG A 135 -15.36 11.97 0.33
CA ARG A 135 -14.34 11.84 -0.71
C ARG A 135 -13.14 11.03 -0.23
N PHE A 136 -12.68 11.25 1.00
CA PHE A 136 -11.61 10.44 1.60
C PHE A 136 -12.01 8.97 1.69
N ALA A 137 -13.22 8.66 2.14
CA ALA A 137 -13.72 7.29 2.22
C ALA A 137 -13.79 6.62 0.84
N LEU A 138 -14.33 7.31 -0.16
CA LEU A 138 -14.40 6.82 -1.53
C LEU A 138 -13.01 6.59 -2.12
N PHE A 139 -12.11 7.56 -1.99
CA PHE A 139 -10.74 7.45 -2.48
C PHE A 139 -10.01 6.29 -1.82
N THR A 140 -10.12 6.15 -0.49
CA THR A 140 -9.54 5.04 0.27
C THR A 140 -10.09 3.69 -0.18
N ALA A 141 -11.40 3.58 -0.43
CA ALA A 141 -12.03 2.34 -0.89
C ALA A 141 -11.53 1.94 -2.29
N ILE A 142 -11.43 2.89 -3.21
CA ILE A 142 -10.90 2.67 -4.57
C ILE A 142 -9.43 2.26 -4.50
N SER A 143 -8.59 3.01 -3.78
CA SER A 143 -7.17 2.70 -3.60
C SER A 143 -6.98 1.32 -2.95
N TRP A 144 -7.83 0.95 -2.00
CA TRP A 144 -7.80 -0.38 -1.38
C TRP A 144 -8.15 -1.48 -2.39
N ALA A 145 -9.22 -1.31 -3.18
CA ALA A 145 -9.62 -2.30 -4.18
C ALA A 145 -8.53 -2.53 -5.24
N VAL A 146 -7.94 -1.45 -5.77
CA VAL A 146 -6.83 -1.52 -6.73
C VAL A 146 -5.60 -2.17 -6.10
N SER A 147 -5.26 -1.78 -4.86
CA SER A 147 -4.15 -2.38 -4.12
C SER A 147 -4.34 -3.87 -3.86
N MET A 148 -5.58 -4.33 -3.65
CA MET A 148 -5.88 -5.75 -3.48
C MET A 148 -5.64 -6.57 -4.74
N MET A 149 -5.97 -6.03 -5.92
CA MET A 149 -5.65 -6.69 -7.19
C MET A 149 -4.13 -6.84 -7.36
N ALA A 150 -3.39 -5.75 -7.15
CA ALA A 150 -1.93 -5.76 -7.22
C ALA A 150 -1.32 -6.69 -6.16
N PHE A 151 -1.87 -6.70 -4.94
CA PHE A 151 -1.41 -7.55 -3.85
C PHE A 151 -1.61 -9.04 -4.16
N ALA A 152 -2.74 -9.42 -4.72
CA ALA A 152 -3.01 -10.81 -5.11
C ALA A 152 -1.97 -11.30 -6.15
N LEU A 153 -1.71 -10.50 -7.19
CA LEU A 153 -0.69 -10.82 -8.19
C LEU A 153 0.71 -10.90 -7.56
N GLN A 154 1.08 -9.90 -6.78
CA GLN A 154 2.40 -9.80 -6.17
C GLN A 154 2.65 -10.91 -5.15
N GLN A 155 1.62 -11.31 -4.39
CA GLN A 155 1.68 -12.44 -3.47
C GLN A 155 1.88 -13.77 -4.21
N GLY A 156 1.19 -13.97 -5.35
CA GLY A 156 1.39 -15.13 -6.20
C GLY A 156 2.83 -15.22 -6.71
N LEU A 157 3.38 -14.12 -7.20
CA LEU A 157 4.78 -14.03 -7.62
C LEU A 157 5.74 -14.30 -6.45
N SER A 158 5.48 -13.69 -5.27
CA SER A 158 6.32 -13.87 -4.08
C SER A 158 6.30 -15.30 -3.52
N LEU A 159 5.22 -16.05 -3.74
CA LEU A 159 5.17 -17.48 -3.38
C LEU A 159 5.91 -18.35 -4.38
N ARG A 160 5.91 -17.98 -5.67
CA ARG A 160 6.57 -18.74 -6.73
C ARG A 160 8.08 -18.54 -6.77
N PHE A 161 8.54 -17.31 -6.53
CA PHE A 161 9.96 -16.97 -6.59
C PHE A 161 10.56 -16.92 -5.19
N ALA A 162 11.55 -17.77 -4.93
CA ALA A 162 12.30 -17.76 -3.66
C ALA A 162 13.10 -16.46 -3.46
N ASN A 163 13.45 -15.78 -4.58
CA ASN A 163 14.17 -14.51 -4.53
C ASN A 163 13.19 -13.33 -4.37
N GLN A 164 13.25 -12.70 -3.19
CA GLN A 164 12.44 -11.52 -2.87
C GLN A 164 12.70 -10.33 -3.81
N ALA A 165 13.94 -10.21 -4.32
CA ALA A 165 14.28 -9.13 -5.23
C ALA A 165 13.44 -9.19 -6.53
N ALA A 166 13.14 -10.39 -7.04
CA ALA A 166 12.32 -10.54 -8.24
C ALA A 166 10.91 -9.95 -8.04
N SER A 167 10.28 -10.25 -6.89
CA SER A 167 8.96 -9.71 -6.55
C SER A 167 8.98 -8.19 -6.40
N LEU A 168 10.00 -7.64 -5.73
CA LEU A 168 10.16 -6.19 -5.57
C LEU A 168 10.40 -5.48 -6.90
N VAL A 169 11.26 -6.04 -7.76
CA VAL A 169 11.53 -5.50 -9.11
C VAL A 169 10.24 -5.44 -9.93
N CYS A 170 9.42 -6.50 -9.92
CA CYS A 170 8.13 -6.49 -10.61
C CYS A 170 7.20 -5.38 -10.09
N GLY A 171 7.16 -5.16 -8.77
CA GLY A 171 6.35 -4.09 -8.18
C GLY A 171 6.84 -2.69 -8.56
N ILE A 172 8.15 -2.46 -8.50
CA ILE A 172 8.77 -1.19 -8.89
C ILE A 172 8.57 -0.94 -10.39
N SER A 173 8.82 -1.93 -11.23
CA SER A 173 8.59 -1.81 -12.68
C SER A 173 7.14 -1.50 -13.00
N GLY A 174 6.18 -2.12 -12.30
CA GLY A 174 4.76 -1.82 -12.43
C GLY A 174 4.43 -0.38 -12.07
N SER A 175 5.04 0.18 -11.01
CA SER A 175 4.89 1.58 -10.63
C SER A 175 5.38 2.52 -11.72
N PHE A 176 6.58 2.26 -12.25
CA PHE A 176 7.15 3.08 -13.32
C PHE A 176 6.31 3.02 -14.59
N LEU A 177 5.85 1.84 -15.01
CA LEU A 177 4.98 1.69 -16.18
C LEU A 177 3.65 2.42 -15.98
N GLY A 178 3.04 2.30 -14.80
CA GLY A 178 1.82 3.02 -14.46
C GLY A 178 2.00 4.55 -14.48
N THR A 179 3.13 5.04 -13.97
CA THR A 179 3.44 6.48 -14.01
C THR A 179 3.73 6.95 -15.43
N LEU A 180 4.50 6.17 -16.20
CA LEU A 180 4.79 6.48 -17.60
C LEU A 180 3.53 6.50 -18.47
N SER A 181 2.57 5.59 -18.23
CA SER A 181 1.30 5.57 -18.99
C SER A 181 0.49 6.86 -18.83
N MET A 182 0.66 7.59 -17.72
CA MET A 182 0.02 8.91 -17.54
C MET A 182 0.64 10.01 -18.42
N LEU A 183 1.87 9.81 -18.92
CA LEU A 183 2.56 10.76 -19.77
C LEU A 183 2.22 10.57 -21.27
N PHE A 184 1.58 9.46 -21.60
CA PHE A 184 1.16 9.15 -22.98
C PHE A 184 -0.38 9.14 -23.05
N PRO A 185 -1.03 10.29 -23.37
CA PRO A 185 -2.49 10.42 -23.34
C PRO A 185 -3.23 9.70 -24.47
N ASP A 186 -2.54 9.12 -25.44
CA ASP A 186 -3.12 8.57 -26.68
C ASP A 186 -3.33 7.04 -26.65
N TRP A 187 -3.68 6.46 -25.48
CA TRP A 187 -4.02 5.03 -25.37
C TRP A 187 -5.53 4.81 -25.30
#